data_ce1d255f1594097bfcb76604c183be50
#
_entry.id   ce1d255f1594097bfcb76604c183be50
#
_cell.length_a   1.000
_cell.length_b   1.000
_cell.length_c   1.000
_cell.angle_alpha   90.00
_cell.angle_beta   90.00
_cell.angle_gamma   90.00
#
_symmetry.space_group_name_H-M   'P 1'
#
loop_
_entity.id
_entity.type
_entity.pdbx_description
1 polymer ?
#
loop_
_entity_poly.entity_id
_entity_poly.type
_entity_poly.pdbx_seq_one_letter_code
_entity_poly.pdbx_strand_id
1 'polypeptide(L)'
;MIRTLLTASLLLALSLPAHAGIVPFPAAFRTQDIAVDGATIHVRVGGKGPAVVLLHGFGDTGDMWAPLAADLAKDHTVVVPDLRGLGLSSIPKDGYDKKTQAGDVRAVLAALKIDHSVVIGHDIGTMVAFAYASRYPQQTDRLVVMDAPVPGIPPWNEIVRSPMLWHFDFGGPDAERLVAGRERIYLDRFWNEFAGDPKKVDEATRQHYAKLYARPGVMHAAFSQFRSIRQDAIDNEASNKTRLTMPVLAVGGEKSFGNNEAIVMRNAADQVTEVVIPGAGHWLMEEAPTQTIKAVRDFIAQ
;
A
#
# COMPACT_ATOMS: atom_id res chain seq x y z
N MET A 1 -60.85 -18.95 -30.35
CA MET A 1 -60.31 -18.01 -29.36
C MET A 1 -59.24 -18.74 -28.52
N ILE A 2 -57.97 -18.55 -28.91
CA ILE A 2 -56.82 -19.23 -28.26
C ILE A 2 -56.21 -18.19 -27.32
N ARG A 3 -56.23 -18.43 -26.02
CA ARG A 3 -55.58 -17.57 -25.00
C ARG A 3 -54.15 -18.04 -24.84
N THR A 4 -53.19 -17.21 -25.28
CA THR A 4 -51.76 -17.41 -25.03
C THR A 4 -51.43 -16.92 -23.63
N LEU A 5 -51.00 -17.82 -22.75
CA LEU A 5 -50.44 -17.51 -21.40
C LEU A 5 -48.96 -17.12 -21.59
N LEU A 6 -48.63 -15.85 -21.35
CA LEU A 6 -47.26 -15.40 -21.18
C LEU A 6 -46.78 -15.74 -19.77
N THR A 7 -45.87 -16.67 -19.63
CA THR A 7 -45.13 -16.94 -18.39
C THR A 7 -43.96 -15.95 -18.31
N ALA A 8 -44.05 -14.97 -17.42
CA ALA A 8 -42.93 -14.08 -17.08
C ALA A 8 -41.96 -14.81 -16.16
N SER A 9 -40.79 -15.16 -16.67
CA SER A 9 -39.68 -15.70 -15.85
C SER A 9 -39.00 -14.55 -15.09
N LEU A 10 -39.18 -14.52 -13.79
CA LEU A 10 -38.52 -13.59 -12.86
C LEU A 10 -37.08 -14.09 -12.65
N LEU A 11 -36.10 -13.48 -13.30
CA LEU A 11 -34.69 -13.69 -13.02
C LEU A 11 -34.37 -13.04 -11.67
N LEU A 12 -34.29 -13.86 -10.63
CA LEU A 12 -33.76 -13.46 -9.32
C LEU A 12 -32.26 -13.28 -9.48
N ALA A 13 -31.78 -12.04 -9.62
CA ALA A 13 -30.37 -11.73 -9.47
C ALA A 13 -29.95 -12.02 -8.03
N LEU A 14 -29.31 -13.16 -7.81
CA LEU A 14 -28.61 -13.47 -6.56
C LEU A 14 -27.45 -12.46 -6.45
N SER A 15 -27.65 -11.38 -5.71
CA SER A 15 -26.57 -10.54 -5.23
C SER A 15 -25.74 -11.40 -4.27
N LEU A 16 -24.56 -11.81 -4.70
CA LEU A 16 -23.57 -12.38 -3.78
C LEU A 16 -23.36 -11.36 -2.67
N PRO A 17 -23.37 -11.79 -1.40
CA PRO A 17 -23.09 -10.88 -0.30
C PRO A 17 -21.71 -10.29 -0.54
N ALA A 18 -21.58 -8.95 -0.45
CA ALA A 18 -20.30 -8.30 -0.39
C ALA A 18 -19.52 -8.98 0.75
N HIS A 19 -18.30 -9.44 0.47
CA HIS A 19 -17.47 -10.07 1.49
C HIS A 19 -17.25 -9.03 2.59
N ALA A 20 -17.84 -9.28 3.75
CA ALA A 20 -17.61 -8.47 4.93
C ALA A 20 -16.26 -8.87 5.52
N GLY A 21 -15.30 -7.94 5.51
CA GLY A 21 -13.96 -8.13 6.08
C GLY A 21 -12.86 -8.46 5.07
N ILE A 22 -11.69 -8.77 5.60
CA ILE A 22 -10.48 -9.05 4.83
C ILE A 22 -10.66 -10.31 3.98
N VAL A 23 -10.38 -10.16 2.68
CA VAL A 23 -10.31 -11.30 1.75
C VAL A 23 -9.07 -12.13 2.10
N PRO A 24 -9.19 -13.45 2.32
CA PRO A 24 -8.04 -14.28 2.59
C PRO A 24 -7.16 -14.46 1.35
N PHE A 25 -5.84 -14.59 1.54
CA PHE A 25 -4.96 -15.02 0.46
C PHE A 25 -5.33 -16.42 -0.03
N PRO A 26 -5.17 -16.71 -1.35
CA PRO A 26 -5.35 -18.06 -1.86
C PRO A 26 -4.49 -19.08 -1.11
N ALA A 27 -5.00 -20.31 -0.94
CA ALA A 27 -4.31 -21.37 -0.20
C ALA A 27 -2.92 -21.76 -0.78
N ALA A 28 -2.64 -21.34 -2.02
CA ALA A 28 -1.32 -21.54 -2.66
C ALA A 28 -0.25 -20.57 -2.15
N PHE A 29 -0.65 -19.48 -1.44
CA PHE A 29 0.32 -18.59 -0.80
C PHE A 29 0.91 -19.25 0.43
N ARG A 30 2.23 -19.11 0.56
CA ARG A 30 2.97 -19.56 1.73
C ARG A 30 3.46 -18.34 2.51
N THR A 31 3.46 -18.46 3.83
CA THR A 31 4.03 -17.46 4.74
C THR A 31 5.39 -17.92 5.21
N GLN A 32 6.31 -16.97 5.38
CA GLN A 32 7.60 -17.18 5.99
C GLN A 32 8.12 -15.91 6.63
N ASP A 33 8.97 -16.06 7.64
CA ASP A 33 9.62 -14.96 8.31
C ASP A 33 11.06 -14.88 7.83
N ILE A 34 11.46 -13.75 7.26
CA ILE A 34 12.79 -13.55 6.68
C ILE A 34 13.57 -12.57 7.54
N ALA A 35 14.73 -13.01 8.03
CA ALA A 35 15.65 -12.16 8.78
C ALA A 35 16.29 -11.14 7.84
N VAL A 36 16.25 -9.87 8.25
CA VAL A 36 16.90 -8.73 7.59
C VAL A 36 17.76 -7.97 8.61
N ASP A 37 18.40 -6.88 8.21
CA ASP A 37 19.21 -6.10 9.15
C ASP A 37 18.33 -5.48 10.25
N GLY A 38 18.55 -5.93 11.48
CA GLY A 38 17.85 -5.46 12.68
C GLY A 38 16.37 -5.82 12.78
N ALA A 39 15.81 -6.63 11.86
CA ALA A 39 14.41 -7.03 11.90
C ALA A 39 14.15 -8.42 11.34
N THR A 40 12.91 -8.90 11.52
CA THR A 40 12.36 -10.06 10.83
C THR A 40 11.08 -9.63 10.11
N ILE A 41 11.04 -9.86 8.81
CA ILE A 41 9.93 -9.47 7.94
C ILE A 41 9.03 -10.66 7.67
N HIS A 42 7.75 -10.53 8.02
CA HIS A 42 6.72 -11.50 7.66
C HIS A 42 6.34 -11.34 6.20
N VAL A 43 6.40 -12.42 5.42
CA VAL A 43 6.21 -12.37 3.97
C VAL A 43 5.24 -13.45 3.52
N ARG A 44 4.30 -13.06 2.65
CA ARG A 44 3.43 -13.98 1.91
C ARG A 44 3.94 -14.09 0.48
N VAL A 45 4.10 -15.33 -0.02
CA VAL A 45 4.62 -15.58 -1.38
C VAL A 45 3.71 -16.57 -2.10
N GLY A 46 3.33 -16.25 -3.33
CA GLY A 46 2.51 -17.14 -4.17
C GLY A 46 2.71 -16.90 -5.65
N GLY A 47 2.15 -17.80 -6.47
CA GLY A 47 2.23 -17.72 -7.93
C GLY A 47 3.58 -18.16 -8.52
N LYS A 48 3.74 -17.96 -9.83
CA LYS A 48 4.96 -18.23 -10.62
C LYS A 48 5.03 -17.27 -11.80
N GLY A 49 6.23 -16.85 -12.16
CA GLY A 49 6.51 -15.94 -13.27
C GLY A 49 7.39 -14.77 -12.82
N PRO A 50 7.43 -13.67 -13.60
CA PRO A 50 8.11 -12.44 -13.21
C PRO A 50 7.67 -11.98 -11.82
N ALA A 51 8.56 -11.37 -11.06
CA ALA A 51 8.25 -11.03 -9.67
C ALA A 51 7.55 -9.68 -9.54
N VAL A 52 6.59 -9.63 -8.61
CA VAL A 52 5.92 -8.39 -8.17
C VAL A 52 5.96 -8.35 -6.65
N VAL A 53 6.41 -7.23 -6.08
CA VAL A 53 6.36 -6.98 -4.64
C VAL A 53 5.30 -5.92 -4.32
N LEU A 54 4.49 -6.18 -3.29
CA LEU A 54 3.35 -5.34 -2.89
C LEU A 54 3.58 -4.79 -1.48
N LEU A 55 3.72 -3.48 -1.35
CA LEU A 55 4.06 -2.77 -0.11
C LEU A 55 2.84 -1.98 0.39
N HIS A 56 2.34 -2.33 1.56
CA HIS A 56 1.14 -1.75 2.15
C HIS A 56 1.39 -0.40 2.83
N GLY A 57 0.29 0.28 3.19
CA GLY A 57 0.28 1.57 3.85
C GLY A 57 0.10 1.52 5.38
N PHE A 58 -0.06 2.72 5.96
CA PHE A 58 -0.51 2.91 7.33
C PHE A 58 -2.02 2.67 7.43
N GLY A 59 -2.47 2.11 8.54
CA GLY A 59 -3.87 1.71 8.73
C GLY A 59 -4.22 0.37 8.11
N ASP A 60 -3.31 -0.19 7.32
CA ASP A 60 -3.40 -1.49 6.65
C ASP A 60 -2.24 -2.42 7.07
N THR A 61 -2.21 -3.59 6.48
CA THR A 61 -1.09 -4.54 6.48
C THR A 61 -1.02 -5.19 5.10
N GLY A 62 -0.10 -6.14 4.88
CA GLY A 62 -0.05 -6.90 3.63
C GLY A 62 -1.38 -7.55 3.24
N ASP A 63 -2.31 -7.69 4.18
CA ASP A 63 -3.64 -8.31 3.94
C ASP A 63 -4.51 -7.51 2.95
N MET A 64 -4.33 -6.19 2.85
CA MET A 64 -5.02 -5.35 1.85
C MET A 64 -4.80 -5.83 0.41
N TRP A 65 -3.66 -6.42 0.16
CA TRP A 65 -3.25 -6.83 -1.16
C TRP A 65 -3.86 -8.16 -1.63
N ALA A 66 -4.58 -8.90 -0.78
CA ALA A 66 -5.06 -10.23 -1.12
C ALA A 66 -5.85 -10.30 -2.45
N PRO A 67 -6.75 -9.35 -2.81
CA PRO A 67 -7.44 -9.38 -4.10
C PRO A 67 -6.49 -9.19 -5.29
N LEU A 68 -5.55 -8.25 -5.23
CA LEU A 68 -4.56 -8.01 -6.28
C LEU A 68 -3.56 -9.18 -6.36
N ALA A 69 -3.11 -9.68 -5.21
CA ALA A 69 -2.20 -10.81 -5.13
C ALA A 69 -2.80 -12.08 -5.73
N ALA A 70 -4.09 -12.36 -5.47
CA ALA A 70 -4.80 -13.49 -6.05
C ALA A 70 -4.90 -13.38 -7.58
N ASP A 71 -5.06 -12.17 -8.10
CA ASP A 71 -5.11 -11.94 -9.54
C ASP A 71 -3.74 -12.08 -10.19
N LEU A 72 -2.71 -11.42 -9.64
CA LEU A 72 -1.35 -11.45 -10.16
C LEU A 72 -0.70 -12.84 -10.08
N ALA A 73 -1.03 -13.64 -9.06
CA ALA A 73 -0.45 -14.97 -8.86
C ALA A 73 -0.83 -15.98 -9.98
N LYS A 74 -1.72 -15.62 -10.91
CA LYS A 74 -2.04 -16.43 -12.08
C LYS A 74 -0.85 -16.56 -13.05
N ASP A 75 0.02 -15.53 -13.10
CA ASP A 75 1.12 -15.41 -14.07
C ASP A 75 2.38 -14.72 -13.53
N HIS A 76 2.38 -14.31 -12.24
CA HIS A 76 3.52 -13.67 -11.57
C HIS A 76 3.86 -14.38 -10.27
N THR A 77 5.11 -14.26 -9.83
CA THR A 77 5.51 -14.53 -8.46
C THR A 77 5.21 -13.29 -7.63
N VAL A 78 4.28 -13.40 -6.69
CA VAL A 78 3.83 -12.27 -5.87
C VAL A 78 4.42 -12.37 -4.48
N VAL A 79 5.08 -11.31 -4.03
CA VAL A 79 5.71 -11.18 -2.71
C VAL A 79 5.03 -10.06 -1.95
N VAL A 80 4.46 -10.37 -0.79
CA VAL A 80 3.71 -9.42 0.03
C VAL A 80 4.30 -9.39 1.44
N PRO A 81 5.28 -8.52 1.70
CA PRO A 81 5.80 -8.34 3.05
C PRO A 81 4.85 -7.47 3.89
N ASP A 82 4.78 -7.75 5.18
CA ASP A 82 4.38 -6.74 6.14
C ASP A 82 5.59 -5.84 6.40
N LEU A 83 5.41 -4.52 6.33
CA LEU A 83 6.50 -3.56 6.55
C LEU A 83 7.05 -3.68 7.98
N ARG A 84 8.31 -3.32 8.18
CA ARG A 84 9.00 -3.27 9.47
C ARG A 84 8.11 -2.63 10.55
N GLY A 85 7.86 -3.34 11.64
CA GLY A 85 7.06 -2.88 12.78
C GLY A 85 5.55 -2.98 12.62
N LEU A 86 5.05 -3.35 11.44
CA LEU A 86 3.62 -3.45 11.14
C LEU A 86 3.22 -4.90 10.84
N GLY A 87 1.91 -5.15 10.80
CA GLY A 87 1.35 -6.46 10.53
C GLY A 87 1.90 -7.54 11.47
N LEU A 88 2.52 -8.57 10.94
CA LEU A 88 3.15 -9.67 11.68
C LEU A 88 4.68 -9.59 11.71
N SER A 89 5.28 -8.57 11.08
CA SER A 89 6.72 -8.32 11.16
C SER A 89 7.17 -7.97 12.57
N SER A 90 8.46 -8.14 12.86
CA SER A 90 9.05 -7.76 14.16
C SER A 90 9.06 -6.23 14.33
N ILE A 91 9.10 -5.80 15.58
CA ILE A 91 8.99 -4.39 15.97
C ILE A 91 10.35 -3.96 16.56
N PRO A 92 11.33 -3.58 15.72
CA PRO A 92 12.61 -3.08 16.21
C PRO A 92 12.44 -1.67 16.83
N LYS A 93 13.47 -1.24 17.56
CA LYS A 93 13.49 0.07 18.20
C LYS A 93 13.55 1.22 17.20
N ASP A 94 14.17 1.02 16.03
CA ASP A 94 14.49 2.04 15.05
C ASP A 94 14.52 1.47 13.60
N GLY A 95 14.99 2.26 12.63
CA GLY A 95 15.10 1.84 11.25
C GLY A 95 13.80 2.03 10.45
N TYR A 96 12.96 2.96 10.85
CA TYR A 96 11.67 3.21 10.20
C TYR A 96 11.74 4.22 9.04
N ASP A 97 12.93 4.73 8.71
CA ASP A 97 13.15 5.50 7.50
C ASP A 97 12.99 4.62 6.26
N LYS A 98 12.56 5.24 5.16
CA LYS A 98 12.18 4.50 3.95
C LYS A 98 13.37 3.90 3.23
N LYS A 99 14.55 4.47 3.42
CA LYS A 99 15.80 3.93 2.90
C LYS A 99 16.21 2.62 3.58
N THR A 100 16.04 2.53 4.90
CA THR A 100 16.24 1.27 5.67
C THR A 100 15.22 0.23 5.23
N GLN A 101 13.94 0.58 5.13
CA GLN A 101 12.90 -0.34 4.69
C GLN A 101 13.04 -0.79 3.22
N ALA A 102 13.56 0.06 2.34
CA ALA A 102 13.97 -0.35 1.00
C ALA A 102 15.07 -1.43 1.05
N GLY A 103 15.99 -1.34 2.01
CA GLY A 103 16.98 -2.38 2.31
C GLY A 103 16.32 -3.70 2.76
N ASP A 104 15.28 -3.64 3.60
CA ASP A 104 14.51 -4.81 4.01
C ASP A 104 13.88 -5.51 2.80
N VAL A 105 13.21 -4.74 1.92
CA VAL A 105 12.63 -5.27 0.69
C VAL A 105 13.69 -5.95 -0.17
N ARG A 106 14.87 -5.31 -0.34
CA ARG A 106 15.98 -5.93 -1.09
C ARG A 106 16.46 -7.22 -0.47
N ALA A 107 16.59 -7.27 0.86
CA ALA A 107 17.01 -8.49 1.59
C ALA A 107 15.97 -9.60 1.46
N VAL A 108 14.68 -9.28 1.55
CA VAL A 108 13.57 -10.23 1.31
C VAL A 108 13.65 -10.80 -0.10
N LEU A 109 13.77 -9.98 -1.13
CA LEU A 109 13.86 -10.43 -2.52
C LEU A 109 15.11 -11.28 -2.76
N ALA A 110 16.25 -10.90 -2.16
CA ALA A 110 17.49 -11.69 -2.24
C ALA A 110 17.36 -13.06 -1.59
N ALA A 111 16.73 -13.15 -0.41
CA ALA A 111 16.46 -14.42 0.26
C ALA A 111 15.55 -15.35 -0.57
N LEU A 112 14.64 -14.76 -1.36
CA LEU A 112 13.77 -15.45 -2.29
C LEU A 112 14.43 -15.74 -3.66
N LYS A 113 15.69 -15.30 -3.86
CA LYS A 113 16.44 -15.42 -5.13
C LYS A 113 15.75 -14.68 -6.28
N ILE A 114 15.21 -13.51 -5.97
CA ILE A 114 14.58 -12.61 -6.93
C ILE A 114 15.51 -11.43 -7.17
N ASP A 115 15.99 -11.29 -8.41
CA ASP A 115 16.93 -10.22 -8.78
C ASP A 115 16.22 -8.99 -9.33
N HIS A 116 15.08 -9.15 -10.00
CA HIS A 116 14.29 -8.11 -10.63
C HIS A 116 12.83 -8.22 -10.23
N SER A 117 12.14 -7.09 -10.07
CA SER A 117 10.71 -7.09 -9.76
C SER A 117 10.01 -5.81 -10.19
N VAL A 118 8.72 -5.92 -10.44
CA VAL A 118 7.81 -4.78 -10.36
C VAL A 118 7.60 -4.45 -8.88
N VAL A 119 7.71 -3.18 -8.51
CA VAL A 119 7.51 -2.71 -7.12
C VAL A 119 6.25 -1.86 -7.07
N ILE A 120 5.31 -2.25 -6.21
CA ILE A 120 4.02 -1.59 -6.05
C ILE A 120 3.89 -1.15 -4.58
N GLY A 121 3.58 0.11 -4.35
CA GLY A 121 3.37 0.64 -3.01
C GLY A 121 2.11 1.48 -2.90
N HIS A 122 1.50 1.45 -1.73
CA HIS A 122 0.37 2.30 -1.34
C HIS A 122 0.72 3.05 -0.06
N ASP A 123 0.39 4.33 0.05
CA ASP A 123 0.64 5.19 1.22
C ASP A 123 2.11 5.15 1.66
N ILE A 124 2.45 4.74 2.89
CA ILE A 124 3.85 4.53 3.34
C ILE A 124 4.58 3.58 2.39
N GLY A 125 3.89 2.56 1.87
CA GLY A 125 4.45 1.63 0.90
C GLY A 125 4.87 2.30 -0.41
N THR A 126 4.19 3.38 -0.85
CA THR A 126 4.65 4.24 -1.96
C THR A 126 6.00 4.88 -1.64
N MET A 127 6.15 5.39 -0.42
CA MET A 127 7.41 6.02 0.00
C MET A 127 8.57 5.00 0.04
N VAL A 128 8.31 3.77 0.51
CA VAL A 128 9.29 2.67 0.50
C VAL A 128 9.59 2.21 -0.92
N ALA A 129 8.57 2.10 -1.79
CA ALA A 129 8.72 1.71 -3.19
C ALA A 129 9.58 2.70 -3.96
N PHE A 130 9.35 4.00 -3.75
CA PHE A 130 10.17 5.06 -4.33
C PHE A 130 11.63 4.99 -3.86
N ALA A 131 11.87 4.84 -2.55
CA ALA A 131 13.20 4.68 -1.98
C ALA A 131 13.91 3.43 -2.52
N TYR A 132 13.16 2.34 -2.73
CA TYR A 132 13.67 1.12 -3.35
C TYR A 132 14.08 1.35 -4.81
N ALA A 133 13.19 1.90 -5.63
CA ALA A 133 13.45 2.17 -7.05
C ALA A 133 14.63 3.14 -7.25
N SER A 134 14.73 4.16 -6.40
CA SER A 134 15.85 5.11 -6.43
C SER A 134 17.19 4.48 -6.06
N ARG A 135 17.19 3.54 -5.09
CA ARG A 135 18.41 2.89 -4.59
C ARG A 135 18.83 1.69 -5.43
N TYR A 136 17.85 0.98 -6.00
CA TYR A 136 18.06 -0.26 -6.77
C TYR A 136 17.41 -0.18 -8.16
N PRO A 137 17.76 0.85 -8.97
CA PRO A 137 17.10 1.06 -10.27
C PRO A 137 17.29 -0.10 -11.25
N GLN A 138 18.41 -0.81 -11.18
CA GLN A 138 18.71 -1.97 -12.03
C GLN A 138 17.92 -3.22 -11.64
N GLN A 139 17.25 -3.22 -10.50
CA GLN A 139 16.45 -4.34 -9.99
C GLN A 139 14.95 -4.02 -9.97
N THR A 140 14.59 -2.84 -10.46
CA THR A 140 13.21 -2.36 -10.55
C THR A 140 12.79 -2.31 -12.00
N ASP A 141 11.99 -3.31 -12.43
CA ASP A 141 11.50 -3.38 -13.80
C ASP A 141 10.47 -2.27 -14.08
N ARG A 142 9.57 -2.04 -13.13
CA ARG A 142 8.53 -1.00 -13.14
C ARG A 142 8.22 -0.57 -11.71
N LEU A 143 7.75 0.66 -11.55
CA LEU A 143 7.29 1.19 -10.28
C LEU A 143 5.81 1.55 -10.37
N VAL A 144 5.03 1.16 -9.36
CA VAL A 144 3.64 1.62 -9.17
C VAL A 144 3.54 2.30 -7.82
N VAL A 145 3.10 3.54 -7.81
CA VAL A 145 2.88 4.36 -6.62
C VAL A 145 1.41 4.72 -6.50
N MET A 146 0.87 4.60 -5.28
CA MET A 146 -0.56 4.76 -5.05
C MET A 146 -0.85 5.70 -3.87
N ASP A 147 -1.50 6.79 -4.20
CA ASP A 147 -2.25 7.71 -3.35
C ASP A 147 -1.48 8.25 -2.14
N ALA A 148 -0.21 8.61 -2.32
CA ALA A 148 0.61 9.23 -1.27
C ALA A 148 1.69 10.16 -1.82
N PRO A 149 2.01 11.25 -1.13
CA PRO A 149 3.15 12.07 -1.50
C PRO A 149 4.47 11.33 -1.24
N VAL A 150 5.49 11.67 -2.01
CA VAL A 150 6.87 11.25 -1.74
C VAL A 150 7.59 12.40 -1.02
N PRO A 151 7.99 12.23 0.25
CA PRO A 151 8.69 13.27 0.99
C PRO A 151 9.90 13.81 0.24
N GLY A 152 10.05 15.14 0.19
CA GLY A 152 11.15 15.81 -0.52
C GLY A 152 11.00 15.94 -2.04
N ILE A 153 10.05 15.27 -2.66
CA ILE A 153 9.79 15.42 -4.09
C ILE A 153 8.75 16.52 -4.32
N PRO A 154 9.02 17.54 -5.17
CA PRO A 154 8.07 18.63 -5.39
C PRO A 154 6.68 18.16 -5.86
N PRO A 155 5.62 18.80 -5.39
CA PRO A 155 5.54 20.00 -4.55
C PRO A 155 5.48 19.71 -3.03
N TRP A 156 6.40 18.92 -2.49
CA TRP A 156 6.43 18.47 -1.08
C TRP A 156 6.21 19.59 -0.05
N ASN A 157 6.89 20.72 -0.22
CA ASN A 157 6.81 21.85 0.72
C ASN A 157 5.41 22.48 0.83
N GLU A 158 4.56 22.26 -0.16
CA GLU A 158 3.17 22.69 -0.17
C GLU A 158 2.28 21.61 0.44
N ILE A 159 2.51 20.35 0.05
CA ILE A 159 1.74 19.19 0.52
C ILE A 159 1.87 19.02 2.03
N VAL A 160 3.08 19.07 2.58
CA VAL A 160 3.34 18.82 4.00
C VAL A 160 2.69 19.85 4.94
N ARG A 161 2.31 21.01 4.41
CA ARG A 161 1.60 22.06 5.16
C ARG A 161 0.09 21.81 5.30
N SER A 162 -0.43 20.80 4.61
CA SER A 162 -1.85 20.47 4.69
C SER A 162 -2.24 20.11 6.13
N PRO A 163 -3.29 20.72 6.70
CA PRO A 163 -3.79 20.35 8.03
C PRO A 163 -4.23 18.88 8.12
N MET A 164 -4.55 18.25 7.00
CA MET A 164 -4.91 16.82 6.93
C MET A 164 -3.74 15.92 7.35
N LEU A 165 -2.49 16.39 7.18
CA LEU A 165 -1.27 15.63 7.45
C LEU A 165 -0.68 15.87 8.86
N TRP A 166 -1.46 16.40 9.81
CA TRP A 166 -1.00 16.65 11.18
C TRP A 166 -0.41 15.41 11.86
N HIS A 167 -0.84 14.23 11.44
CA HIS A 167 -0.34 12.95 11.94
C HIS A 167 1.14 12.68 11.60
N PHE A 168 1.71 13.38 10.65
CA PHE A 168 3.14 13.30 10.35
C PHE A 168 4.01 13.84 11.51
N ASP A 169 3.47 14.74 12.30
CA ASP A 169 4.13 15.28 13.50
C ASP A 169 3.59 14.66 14.81
N PHE A 170 2.54 13.83 14.74
CA PHE A 170 1.94 13.17 15.91
C PHE A 170 2.67 11.86 16.24
N GLY A 171 3.40 11.86 17.34
CA GLY A 171 4.14 10.65 17.77
C GLY A 171 4.96 10.92 19.03
N GLY A 172 5.63 9.87 19.49
CA GLY A 172 6.43 9.87 20.70
C GLY A 172 5.69 9.31 21.93
N PRO A 173 6.35 9.25 23.09
CA PRO A 173 5.85 8.53 24.27
C PRO A 173 4.46 8.95 24.75
N ASP A 174 4.16 10.25 24.69
CA ASP A 174 2.86 10.75 25.15
C ASP A 174 1.75 10.45 24.12
N ALA A 175 2.03 10.52 22.82
CA ALA A 175 1.10 10.09 21.78
C ALA A 175 0.79 8.58 21.91
N GLU A 176 1.81 7.76 22.15
CA GLU A 176 1.65 6.32 22.41
C GLU A 176 0.75 6.08 23.62
N ARG A 177 0.96 6.79 24.73
CA ARG A 177 0.10 6.71 25.95
C ARG A 177 -1.33 7.16 25.69
N LEU A 178 -1.53 8.21 24.89
CA LEU A 178 -2.87 8.71 24.54
C LEU A 178 -3.66 7.71 23.71
N VAL A 179 -2.98 6.98 22.80
CA VAL A 179 -3.61 6.04 21.88
C VAL A 179 -3.73 4.63 22.46
N ALA A 180 -2.93 4.28 23.46
CA ALA A 180 -2.94 2.95 24.09
C ALA A 180 -4.35 2.54 24.56
N GLY A 181 -4.87 1.41 24.02
CA GLY A 181 -6.23 0.94 24.24
C GLY A 181 -7.30 1.72 23.48
N ARG A 182 -6.91 2.65 22.60
CA ARG A 182 -7.78 3.47 21.74
C ARG A 182 -7.33 3.46 20.29
N GLU A 183 -6.54 2.47 19.90
CA GLU A 183 -5.97 2.33 18.54
C GLU A 183 -7.08 2.36 17.49
N ARG A 184 -8.22 1.71 17.75
CA ARG A 184 -9.38 1.73 16.87
C ARG A 184 -9.91 3.17 16.68
N ILE A 185 -10.01 3.98 17.72
CA ILE A 185 -10.51 5.36 17.64
C ILE A 185 -9.52 6.20 16.79
N TYR A 186 -8.23 6.01 16.99
CA TYR A 186 -7.20 6.71 16.23
C TYR A 186 -7.22 6.33 14.75
N LEU A 187 -7.36 5.05 14.45
CA LEU A 187 -7.41 4.53 13.07
C LEU A 187 -8.72 4.88 12.34
N ASP A 188 -9.85 4.91 13.05
CA ASP A 188 -11.15 5.30 12.48
C ASP A 188 -11.12 6.69 11.83
N ARG A 189 -10.29 7.61 12.33
CA ARG A 189 -10.09 8.91 11.69
C ARG A 189 -9.62 8.76 10.25
N PHE A 190 -8.62 7.92 10.02
CA PHE A 190 -8.04 7.73 8.68
C PHE A 190 -9.05 7.04 7.75
N TRP A 191 -9.71 5.99 8.23
CA TRP A 191 -10.72 5.28 7.44
C TRP A 191 -11.97 6.11 7.17
N ASN A 192 -12.24 7.13 7.98
CA ASN A 192 -13.38 8.02 7.77
C ASN A 192 -13.02 9.24 6.91
N GLU A 193 -11.88 9.90 7.18
CA GLU A 193 -11.56 11.19 6.59
C GLU A 193 -10.86 11.08 5.22
N PHE A 194 -10.10 9.99 5.00
CA PHE A 194 -9.40 9.78 3.73
C PHE A 194 -10.17 8.91 2.73
N ALA A 195 -11.24 8.24 3.15
CA ALA A 195 -12.07 7.46 2.24
C ALA A 195 -12.97 8.36 1.37
N GLY A 196 -13.17 7.95 0.13
CA GLY A 196 -14.20 8.51 -0.75
C GLY A 196 -15.60 8.08 -0.33
N ASP A 197 -15.74 6.84 0.16
CA ASP A 197 -16.91 6.29 0.84
C ASP A 197 -16.44 5.46 2.05
N PRO A 198 -16.53 6.01 3.29
CA PRO A 198 -16.08 5.31 4.49
C PRO A 198 -16.75 3.96 4.76
N LYS A 199 -17.91 3.69 4.14
CA LYS A 199 -18.63 2.41 4.28
C LYS A 199 -17.93 1.28 3.53
N LYS A 200 -17.03 1.59 2.59
CA LYS A 200 -16.24 0.60 1.86
C LYS A 200 -15.15 -0.05 2.71
N VAL A 201 -14.63 0.70 3.69
CA VAL A 201 -13.80 0.12 4.76
C VAL A 201 -14.76 -0.37 5.83
N ASP A 202 -15.26 -1.58 5.68
CA ASP A 202 -16.31 -2.12 6.53
C ASP A 202 -15.84 -2.41 7.96
N GLU A 203 -16.81 -2.69 8.86
CA GLU A 203 -16.54 -2.91 10.28
C GLU A 203 -15.61 -4.11 10.54
N ALA A 204 -15.76 -5.18 9.78
CA ALA A 204 -14.91 -6.36 9.96
C ALA A 204 -13.45 -6.09 9.53
N THR A 205 -13.25 -5.34 8.44
CA THR A 205 -11.96 -4.84 7.99
C THR A 205 -11.31 -3.94 9.04
N ARG A 206 -12.07 -2.97 9.58
CA ARG A 206 -11.59 -2.06 10.63
C ARG A 206 -11.20 -2.80 11.90
N GLN A 207 -11.99 -3.80 12.32
CA GLN A 207 -11.68 -4.63 13.49
C GLN A 207 -10.40 -5.45 13.27
N HIS A 208 -10.22 -6.01 12.07
CA HIS A 208 -9.04 -6.78 11.73
C HIS A 208 -7.78 -5.93 11.86
N TYR A 209 -7.71 -4.77 11.20
CA TYR A 209 -6.52 -3.92 11.26
C TYR A 209 -6.31 -3.33 12.66
N ALA A 210 -7.36 -2.84 13.33
CA ALA A 210 -7.25 -2.34 14.69
C ALA A 210 -6.66 -3.37 15.66
N LYS A 211 -7.03 -4.66 15.52
CA LYS A 211 -6.45 -5.75 16.30
C LYS A 211 -4.94 -5.92 16.07
N LEU A 212 -4.48 -5.79 14.82
CA LEU A 212 -3.06 -5.87 14.48
C LEU A 212 -2.28 -4.66 15.03
N TYR A 213 -2.86 -3.47 14.94
CA TYR A 213 -2.25 -2.24 15.47
C TYR A 213 -2.26 -2.17 17.01
N ALA A 214 -3.20 -2.86 17.69
CA ALA A 214 -3.24 -2.97 19.15
C ALA A 214 -2.20 -3.94 19.73
N ARG A 215 -1.41 -4.62 18.91
CA ARG A 215 -0.30 -5.46 19.40
C ARG A 215 0.74 -4.58 20.09
N PRO A 216 1.35 -5.06 21.21
CA PRO A 216 2.34 -4.29 21.95
C PRO A 216 3.46 -3.76 21.06
N GLY A 217 3.71 -2.45 21.09
CA GLY A 217 4.78 -1.78 20.34
C GLY A 217 4.42 -1.39 18.90
N VAL A 218 3.34 -1.89 18.30
CA VAL A 218 2.98 -1.55 16.91
C VAL A 218 2.70 -0.06 16.76
N MET A 219 2.03 0.59 17.71
CA MET A 219 1.80 2.04 17.62
C MET A 219 3.09 2.86 17.74
N HIS A 220 4.09 2.39 18.50
CA HIS A 220 5.44 2.98 18.46
C HIS A 220 6.03 2.93 17.04
N ALA A 221 6.00 1.76 16.41
CA ALA A 221 6.47 1.58 15.04
C ALA A 221 5.68 2.46 14.05
N ALA A 222 4.36 2.46 14.15
CA ALA A 222 3.45 3.23 13.31
C ALA A 222 3.74 4.74 13.36
N PHE A 223 3.92 5.30 14.56
CA PHE A 223 4.31 6.71 14.71
C PHE A 223 5.74 6.96 14.21
N SER A 224 6.64 5.99 14.38
CA SER A 224 8.03 6.11 13.92
C SER A 224 8.12 6.14 12.39
N GLN A 225 7.18 5.52 11.66
CA GLN A 225 7.06 5.64 10.21
C GLN A 225 6.91 7.10 9.76
N PHE A 226 6.08 7.88 10.47
CA PHE A 226 5.85 9.29 10.15
C PHE A 226 6.97 10.20 10.67
N ARG A 227 7.53 9.90 11.84
CA ARG A 227 8.64 10.68 12.39
C ARG A 227 9.91 10.63 11.54
N SER A 228 10.08 9.61 10.71
CA SER A 228 11.20 9.51 9.76
C SER A 228 11.05 10.41 8.53
N ILE A 229 9.86 10.93 8.24
CA ILE A 229 9.54 11.68 7.01
C ILE A 229 10.50 12.85 6.74
N ARG A 230 11.00 13.52 7.78
CA ARG A 230 11.98 14.61 7.61
C ARG A 230 13.32 14.08 7.08
N GLN A 231 13.77 12.93 7.56
CA GLN A 231 14.96 12.27 7.06
C GLN A 231 14.70 11.71 5.66
N ASP A 232 13.53 11.12 5.45
CA ASP A 232 13.11 10.59 4.14
C ASP A 232 13.11 11.70 3.07
N ALA A 233 12.68 12.91 3.41
CA ALA A 233 12.71 14.06 2.52
C ALA A 233 14.15 14.41 2.09
N ILE A 234 15.09 14.47 3.05
CA ILE A 234 16.51 14.73 2.77
C ILE A 234 17.09 13.64 1.87
N ASP A 235 16.82 12.38 2.16
CA ASP A 235 17.32 11.24 1.40
C ASP A 235 16.75 11.21 -0.03
N ASN A 236 15.46 11.54 -0.17
CA ASN A 236 14.79 11.58 -1.48
C ASN A 236 15.22 12.78 -2.32
N GLU A 237 15.40 13.97 -1.73
CA GLU A 237 15.99 15.12 -2.43
C GLU A 237 17.39 14.80 -2.96
N ALA A 238 18.20 14.08 -2.18
CA ALA A 238 19.52 13.66 -2.60
C ALA A 238 19.49 12.63 -3.74
N SER A 239 18.60 11.64 -3.67
CA SER A 239 18.46 10.60 -4.70
C SER A 239 17.79 11.12 -5.96
N ASN A 240 16.90 12.11 -5.89
CA ASN A 240 16.19 12.69 -7.03
C ASN A 240 17.11 13.54 -7.95
N LYS A 241 18.35 13.73 -7.58
CA LYS A 241 19.37 14.27 -8.52
C LYS A 241 19.56 13.37 -9.74
N THR A 242 19.20 12.10 -9.63
CA THR A 242 19.12 11.12 -10.71
C THR A 242 17.68 10.68 -10.86
N ARG A 243 17.09 10.99 -12.01
CA ARG A 243 15.70 10.63 -12.29
C ARG A 243 15.53 9.12 -12.45
N LEU A 244 14.35 8.62 -12.08
CA LEU A 244 13.95 7.23 -12.34
C LEU A 244 13.73 7.04 -13.85
N THR A 245 14.35 6.02 -14.43
CA THR A 245 14.28 5.72 -15.86
C THR A 245 13.32 4.59 -16.20
N MET A 246 12.99 3.74 -15.21
CA MET A 246 11.98 2.70 -15.40
C MET A 246 10.59 3.32 -15.56
N PRO A 247 9.66 2.64 -16.26
CA PRO A 247 8.28 3.10 -16.34
C PRO A 247 7.63 3.20 -14.94
N VAL A 248 6.86 4.28 -14.72
CA VAL A 248 6.15 4.54 -13.47
C VAL A 248 4.66 4.67 -13.74
N LEU A 249 3.83 3.96 -12.96
CA LEU A 249 2.40 4.19 -12.87
C LEU A 249 2.09 4.95 -11.59
N ALA A 250 1.46 6.11 -11.72
CA ALA A 250 0.96 6.94 -10.62
C ALA A 250 -0.55 6.82 -10.53
N VAL A 251 -1.06 6.22 -9.44
CA VAL A 251 -2.48 5.96 -9.22
C VAL A 251 -2.98 6.79 -8.06
N GLY A 252 -3.99 7.62 -8.26
CA GLY A 252 -4.63 8.37 -7.17
C GLY A 252 -6.13 8.12 -7.10
N GLY A 253 -6.70 8.13 -5.90
CA GLY A 253 -8.15 8.18 -5.71
C GLY A 253 -8.69 9.56 -6.02
N GLU A 254 -9.77 9.67 -6.82
CA GLU A 254 -10.36 10.94 -7.24
C GLU A 254 -10.68 11.87 -6.05
N LYS A 255 -11.10 11.28 -4.93
CA LYS A 255 -11.50 11.99 -3.70
C LYS A 255 -10.37 12.10 -2.66
N SER A 256 -9.14 11.71 -3.02
CA SER A 256 -7.97 11.81 -2.17
C SER A 256 -6.83 12.52 -2.91
N PHE A 257 -5.70 11.88 -3.12
CA PHE A 257 -4.53 12.50 -3.72
C PHE A 257 -4.69 12.74 -5.24
N GLY A 258 -5.51 11.93 -5.93
CA GLY A 258 -5.93 12.12 -7.31
C GLY A 258 -4.75 12.26 -8.28
N ASN A 259 -4.80 13.29 -9.13
CA ASN A 259 -3.74 13.58 -10.09
C ASN A 259 -2.44 14.11 -9.46
N ASN A 260 -2.45 14.47 -8.17
CA ASN A 260 -1.23 14.91 -7.47
C ASN A 260 -0.17 13.81 -7.44
N GLU A 261 -0.58 12.53 -7.43
CA GLU A 261 0.36 11.40 -7.51
C GLU A 261 1.23 11.51 -8.77
N ALA A 262 0.62 11.75 -9.93
CA ALA A 262 1.36 11.92 -11.18
C ALA A 262 2.16 13.22 -11.21
N ILE A 263 1.66 14.30 -10.62
CA ILE A 263 2.39 15.58 -10.50
C ILE A 263 3.69 15.35 -9.72
N VAL A 264 3.64 14.67 -8.58
CA VAL A 264 4.83 14.32 -7.79
C VAL A 264 5.79 13.47 -8.62
N MET A 265 5.30 12.40 -9.24
CA MET A 265 6.18 11.46 -9.96
C MET A 265 6.81 12.07 -11.21
N ARG A 266 6.14 13.01 -11.90
CA ARG A 266 6.74 13.75 -13.02
C ARG A 266 7.95 14.62 -12.62
N ASN A 267 8.09 14.95 -11.34
CA ASN A 267 9.29 15.61 -10.82
C ASN A 267 10.43 14.64 -10.52
N ALA A 268 10.18 13.32 -10.56
CA ALA A 268 11.18 12.31 -10.18
C ALA A 268 11.47 11.26 -11.26
N ALA A 269 10.59 11.07 -12.25
CA ALA A 269 10.71 10.01 -13.25
C ALA A 269 10.53 10.54 -14.67
N ASP A 270 11.14 9.83 -15.64
CA ASP A 270 11.11 10.21 -17.07
C ASP A 270 9.83 9.73 -17.77
N GLN A 271 9.26 8.61 -17.33
CA GLN A 271 8.12 7.97 -17.94
C GLN A 271 7.03 7.73 -16.90
N VAL A 272 6.00 8.59 -16.87
CA VAL A 272 4.91 8.51 -15.91
C VAL A 272 3.57 8.34 -16.61
N THR A 273 2.92 7.22 -16.33
CA THR A 273 1.52 6.97 -16.69
C THR A 273 0.65 7.38 -15.51
N GLU A 274 -0.40 8.15 -15.78
CA GLU A 274 -1.35 8.62 -14.76
C GLU A 274 -2.65 7.84 -14.83
N VAL A 275 -3.16 7.42 -13.67
CA VAL A 275 -4.50 6.87 -13.51
C VAL A 275 -5.16 7.48 -12.28
N VAL A 276 -6.33 8.07 -12.44
CA VAL A 276 -7.19 8.49 -11.33
C VAL A 276 -8.37 7.54 -11.25
N ILE A 277 -8.59 6.93 -10.08
CA ILE A 277 -9.68 5.97 -9.85
C ILE A 277 -10.96 6.73 -9.47
N PRO A 278 -12.00 6.73 -10.35
CA PRO A 278 -13.23 7.50 -10.11
C PRO A 278 -13.94 7.05 -8.84
N GLY A 279 -14.38 8.01 -8.04
CA GLY A 279 -15.17 7.82 -6.84
C GLY A 279 -14.42 7.26 -5.65
N ALA A 280 -13.18 6.78 -5.81
CA ALA A 280 -12.36 6.28 -4.73
C ALA A 280 -11.66 7.40 -3.95
N GLY A 281 -11.46 7.18 -2.65
CA GLY A 281 -10.55 7.93 -1.81
C GLY A 281 -9.20 7.24 -1.72
N HIS A 282 -8.62 7.32 -0.54
CA HIS A 282 -7.28 6.79 -0.26
C HIS A 282 -7.20 5.24 -0.28
N TRP A 283 -8.26 4.57 0.18
CA TRP A 283 -8.28 3.12 0.40
C TRP A 283 -8.61 2.37 -0.89
N LEU A 284 -7.72 2.47 -1.90
CA LEU A 284 -7.98 2.03 -3.27
C LEU A 284 -8.36 0.55 -3.38
N MET A 285 -7.80 -0.31 -2.54
CA MET A 285 -8.09 -1.75 -2.57
C MET A 285 -9.41 -2.12 -1.89
N GLU A 286 -9.87 -1.33 -0.93
CA GLU A 286 -11.16 -1.49 -0.25
C GLU A 286 -12.28 -0.79 -1.04
N GLU A 287 -12.00 0.39 -1.57
CA GLU A 287 -13.02 1.22 -2.22
C GLU A 287 -13.27 0.85 -3.68
N ALA A 288 -12.21 0.49 -4.42
CA ALA A 288 -12.28 0.26 -5.86
C ALA A 288 -11.33 -0.87 -6.34
N PRO A 289 -11.38 -2.08 -5.75
CA PRO A 289 -10.42 -3.14 -6.05
C PRO A 289 -10.37 -3.50 -7.54
N THR A 290 -11.52 -3.58 -8.20
CA THR A 290 -11.59 -3.96 -9.62
C THR A 290 -10.89 -2.97 -10.54
N GLN A 291 -11.12 -1.66 -10.32
CA GLN A 291 -10.48 -0.61 -11.12
C GLN A 291 -8.97 -0.54 -10.83
N THR A 292 -8.59 -0.67 -9.57
CA THR A 292 -7.18 -0.66 -9.14
C THR A 292 -6.41 -1.85 -9.73
N ILE A 293 -6.98 -3.06 -9.65
CA ILE A 293 -6.40 -4.27 -10.25
C ILE A 293 -6.24 -4.08 -11.77
N LYS A 294 -7.28 -3.56 -12.44
CA LYS A 294 -7.22 -3.32 -13.88
C LYS A 294 -6.11 -2.34 -14.25
N ALA A 295 -5.97 -1.24 -13.54
CA ALA A 295 -4.93 -0.25 -13.80
C ALA A 295 -3.52 -0.85 -13.66
N VAL A 296 -3.29 -1.64 -12.61
CA VAL A 296 -2.02 -2.35 -12.40
C VAL A 296 -1.77 -3.35 -13.53
N ARG A 297 -2.76 -4.18 -13.87
CA ARG A 297 -2.64 -5.20 -14.94
C ARG A 297 -2.31 -4.57 -16.29
N ASP A 298 -3.04 -3.54 -16.68
CA ASP A 298 -2.83 -2.86 -17.96
C ASP A 298 -1.41 -2.27 -18.05
N PHE A 299 -0.85 -1.81 -16.93
CA PHE A 299 0.48 -1.24 -16.89
C PHE A 299 1.60 -2.28 -16.91
N ILE A 300 1.48 -3.36 -16.16
CA ILE A 300 2.53 -4.38 -16.10
C ILE A 300 2.57 -5.27 -17.36
N ALA A 301 1.49 -5.30 -18.15
CA ALA A 301 1.42 -6.04 -19.39
C ALA A 301 2.09 -5.33 -20.58
N GLN A 302 2.48 -4.07 -20.45
CA GLN A 302 3.19 -3.29 -21.47
C GLN A 302 4.68 -3.69 -21.54
#